data_1a24ca4c6064258cddc71ec7ddcc03df
#
_entry.id   1a24ca4c6064258cddc71ec7ddcc03df
#
_cell.length_a   1.000
_cell.length_b   1.000
_cell.length_c   1.000
_cell.angle_alpha   90.00
_cell.angle_beta   90.00
_cell.angle_gamma   90.00
#
_symmetry.space_group_name_H-M   'P 1'
#
loop_
_entity.id
_entity.type
_entity.pdbx_description
1 polymer ?
#
loop_
_entity_poly.entity_id
_entity_poly.type
_entity_poly.pdbx_seq_one_letter_code
_entity_poly.pdbx_strand_id
1 'polypeptide(L)'
;MSRLPLGLPSSRARRSALAAVSLLSALSIPACGSSAQSARVILPPGSPFGAVTDSLKAHGVITHPRWFKLMARIRGVDRTVHAGVYEFPAGSSEWTVLGMLAHGKKAALRFTVPEGLTIQEVAALATERLGIPEDSFVAAARDGKAASALLGMQVPSFEGFLRPETYILSADVTAKDLVRIMAEGFLGSWQPAWDRRLDTLKMNRLQLVTLASIVEGEARADQEREIIAGVYRNRLRIGMALQADPTVQYAISLKRGRRKSRLFEKDYQFNSPYNTYLNPGLPPGPVNSPSRRSIEASLYPADVRYLYFVAGPDGRHIFSRTYSEHLRAVHRIRRQQQGAPK
;
A
#
# COMPACT_ATOMS: atom_id res chain seq x y z
N MET A 1 64.25 32.22 7.52
CA MET A 1 64.70 33.61 7.38
C MET A 1 63.50 34.46 7.67
N SER A 2 63.50 35.04 8.88
CA SER A 2 63.62 36.47 9.23
C SER A 2 62.33 37.23 8.98
N ARG A 3 61.70 37.85 9.84
CA ARG A 3 61.76 38.48 11.16
C ARG A 3 60.55 39.39 11.29
N LEU A 4 59.95 39.36 12.45
CA LEU A 4 59.15 40.46 13.06
C LEU A 4 59.99 41.76 13.14
N PRO A 5 59.48 42.96 13.44
CA PRO A 5 58.78 43.27 14.68
C PRO A 5 57.78 44.48 14.70
N LEU A 6 56.91 44.52 15.70
CA LEU A 6 56.71 45.52 16.78
C LEU A 6 56.30 46.98 16.42
N GLY A 7 55.30 47.48 17.12
CA GLY A 7 55.07 48.91 17.36
C GLY A 7 53.74 49.30 17.99
N LEU A 8 53.58 49.24 19.32
CA LEU A 8 52.71 50.10 20.11
C LEU A 8 53.44 51.42 20.39
N PRO A 9 52.84 52.58 20.73
CA PRO A 9 52.11 52.78 21.96
C PRO A 9 50.97 53.88 22.04
N SER A 10 50.15 53.74 23.06
CA SER A 10 49.66 54.78 24.03
C SER A 10 49.05 56.11 23.56
N SER A 11 47.86 56.53 24.05
CA SER A 11 47.67 57.26 25.33
C SER A 11 46.23 57.70 25.54
N ARG A 12 45.79 57.48 26.73
CA ARG A 12 44.85 58.21 27.59
C ARG A 12 44.18 59.48 27.06
N ALA A 13 42.84 59.56 27.18
CA ALA A 13 42.17 60.71 27.82
C ALA A 13 40.76 60.30 28.37
N ARG A 14 40.64 60.56 29.64
CA ARG A 14 39.38 60.50 30.44
C ARG A 14 38.47 61.65 30.01
N ARG A 15 37.16 61.41 30.05
CA ARG A 15 36.18 62.31 30.76
C ARG A 15 34.78 61.67 30.76
N SER A 16 34.32 61.59 31.97
CA SER A 16 32.99 61.42 32.55
C SER A 16 31.83 62.08 31.80
N ALA A 17 30.67 61.41 31.70
CA ALA A 17 29.48 61.91 32.40
C ALA A 17 28.20 61.20 31.95
N LEU A 18 27.40 60.92 32.94
CA LEU A 18 25.93 60.88 33.04
C LEU A 18 25.20 59.64 32.54
N ALA A 19 24.74 58.93 33.56
CA ALA A 19 23.70 57.91 33.55
C ALA A 19 22.38 58.48 33.02
N ALA A 20 21.76 57.77 32.06
CA ALA A 20 20.32 57.82 31.85
C ALA A 20 19.83 56.37 31.89
N VAL A 21 19.24 56.03 33.02
CA VAL A 21 18.51 54.79 33.25
C VAL A 21 17.21 54.88 32.45
N SER A 22 17.16 54.28 31.27
CA SER A 22 15.87 54.04 30.58
C SER A 22 15.38 52.67 30.94
N LEU A 23 14.40 52.60 31.84
CA LEU A 23 13.61 51.43 32.15
C LEU A 23 12.79 51.06 30.88
N LEU A 24 13.30 50.17 30.06
CA LEU A 24 12.51 49.51 29.01
C LEU A 24 11.82 48.31 29.67
N SER A 25 10.55 48.52 30.08
CA SER A 25 9.65 47.44 30.47
C SER A 25 9.46 46.53 29.27
N ALA A 26 10.13 45.38 29.27
CA ALA A 26 9.86 44.31 28.36
C ALA A 26 8.45 43.76 28.62
N LEU A 27 7.47 44.21 27.85
CA LEU A 27 6.18 43.53 27.74
C LEU A 27 6.46 42.17 27.08
N SER A 28 6.60 41.15 27.91
CA SER A 28 6.54 39.74 27.47
C SER A 28 5.10 39.47 27.02
N ILE A 29 4.84 39.61 25.74
CA ILE A 29 3.63 39.08 25.12
C ILE A 29 3.82 37.56 25.16
N PRO A 30 3.00 36.77 25.87
CA PRO A 30 3.01 35.33 25.72
C PRO A 30 2.54 35.05 24.30
N ALA A 31 3.49 34.60 23.45
CA ALA A 31 3.15 33.99 22.20
C ALA A 31 2.44 32.67 22.52
N CYS A 32 1.12 32.74 22.66
CA CYS A 32 0.23 31.58 22.59
C CYS A 32 0.30 31.06 21.13
N GLY A 33 1.35 30.33 20.83
CA GLY A 33 1.43 29.52 19.63
C GLY A 33 0.52 28.31 19.81
N SER A 34 -0.80 28.48 19.67
CA SER A 34 -1.67 27.38 19.36
C SER A 34 -1.25 26.91 17.96
N SER A 35 -0.58 25.77 17.87
CA SER A 35 -0.45 25.03 16.62
C SER A 35 -1.87 24.72 16.16
N ALA A 36 -2.37 25.57 15.30
CA ALA A 36 -3.70 25.42 14.73
C ALA A 36 -3.67 24.15 13.87
N GLN A 37 -4.14 23.04 14.42
CA GLN A 37 -4.29 21.79 13.70
C GLN A 37 -5.58 21.82 12.87
N SER A 38 -5.57 21.19 11.68
CA SER A 38 -6.78 20.98 10.90
C SER A 38 -7.81 20.18 11.71
N ALA A 39 -9.07 20.57 11.66
CA ALA A 39 -10.15 19.86 12.34
C ALA A 39 -10.79 18.85 11.42
N ARG A 40 -10.82 17.58 11.85
CA ARG A 40 -11.50 16.50 11.14
C ARG A 40 -12.89 16.28 11.74
N VAL A 41 -13.94 16.43 10.92
CA VAL A 41 -15.33 16.30 11.35
C VAL A 41 -16.05 15.26 10.50
N ILE A 42 -16.70 14.30 11.16
CA ILE A 42 -17.49 13.24 10.51
C ILE A 42 -18.96 13.68 10.49
N LEU A 43 -19.56 13.73 9.32
CA LEU A 43 -20.98 14.03 9.12
C LEU A 43 -21.70 12.75 8.67
N PRO A 44 -22.48 12.09 9.55
CA PRO A 44 -23.20 10.87 9.20
C PRO A 44 -24.26 11.11 8.11
N PRO A 45 -24.60 10.08 7.32
CA PRO A 45 -25.68 10.14 6.34
C PRO A 45 -27.03 10.53 7.00
N GLY A 46 -27.76 11.45 6.36
CA GLY A 46 -29.07 11.88 6.86
C GLY A 46 -29.06 12.78 8.08
N SER A 47 -27.88 13.26 8.52
CA SER A 47 -27.78 14.20 9.66
C SER A 47 -28.52 15.50 9.35
N PRO A 48 -29.46 15.94 10.23
CA PRO A 48 -30.08 17.24 10.07
C PRO A 48 -29.04 18.36 10.22
N PHE A 49 -29.20 19.46 9.48
CA PHE A 49 -28.23 20.57 9.46
C PHE A 49 -27.92 21.14 10.85
N GLY A 50 -28.90 21.06 11.79
CA GLY A 50 -28.67 21.38 13.18
C GLY A 50 -27.55 20.58 13.83
N ALA A 51 -27.59 19.24 13.68
CA ALA A 51 -26.57 18.34 14.20
C ALA A 51 -25.20 18.56 13.53
N VAL A 52 -25.19 18.85 12.21
CA VAL A 52 -23.98 19.26 11.49
C VAL A 52 -23.34 20.50 12.14
N THR A 53 -24.15 21.54 12.38
CA THR A 53 -23.67 22.77 12.99
C THR A 53 -23.13 22.53 14.40
N ASP A 54 -23.81 21.71 15.19
CA ASP A 54 -23.40 21.40 16.56
C ASP A 54 -22.08 20.59 16.57
N SER A 55 -21.90 19.67 15.64
CA SER A 55 -20.64 18.94 15.44
C SER A 55 -19.48 19.88 15.05
N LEU A 56 -19.70 20.78 14.10
CA LEU A 56 -18.70 21.77 13.68
C LEU A 56 -18.27 22.67 14.85
N LYS A 57 -19.23 23.09 15.71
CA LYS A 57 -18.94 23.86 16.91
C LYS A 57 -18.13 23.08 17.94
N ALA A 58 -18.52 21.81 18.18
CA ALA A 58 -17.81 20.92 19.11
C ALA A 58 -16.34 20.69 18.72
N HIS A 59 -16.04 20.68 17.42
CA HIS A 59 -14.68 20.55 16.90
C HIS A 59 -13.97 21.91 16.69
N GLY A 60 -14.56 23.02 17.16
CA GLY A 60 -13.94 24.35 17.07
C GLY A 60 -13.84 24.91 15.65
N VAL A 61 -14.56 24.33 14.68
CA VAL A 61 -14.53 24.74 13.26
C VAL A 61 -15.31 26.04 13.03
N ILE A 62 -16.39 26.24 13.82
CA ILE A 62 -17.20 27.45 13.80
C ILE A 62 -17.38 28.03 15.22
N THR A 63 -17.47 29.35 15.32
CA THR A 63 -17.65 30.06 16.59
C THR A 63 -19.08 30.57 16.78
N HIS A 64 -19.77 30.89 15.69
CA HIS A 64 -21.08 31.52 15.69
C HIS A 64 -22.18 30.66 15.06
N PRO A 65 -22.67 29.57 15.70
CA PRO A 65 -23.56 28.60 15.10
C PRO A 65 -24.90 29.19 14.63
N ARG A 66 -25.42 30.21 15.30
CA ARG A 66 -26.67 30.88 14.87
C ARG A 66 -26.47 31.62 13.56
N TRP A 67 -25.40 32.37 13.44
CA TRP A 67 -25.00 33.07 12.23
C TRP A 67 -24.70 32.09 11.09
N PHE A 68 -23.98 31.05 11.38
CA PHE A 68 -23.67 29.98 10.40
C PHE A 68 -24.92 29.32 9.84
N LYS A 69 -25.93 29.00 10.68
CA LYS A 69 -27.23 28.47 10.25
C LYS A 69 -27.98 29.44 9.34
N LEU A 70 -27.94 30.73 9.65
CA LEU A 70 -28.57 31.75 8.82
C LEU A 70 -27.94 31.87 7.45
N MET A 71 -26.61 31.92 7.38
CA MET A 71 -25.86 31.97 6.10
C MET A 71 -26.09 30.73 5.27
N ALA A 72 -26.10 29.54 5.89
CA ALA A 72 -26.37 28.28 5.21
C ALA A 72 -27.77 28.28 4.56
N ARG A 73 -28.78 28.77 5.28
CA ARG A 73 -30.16 28.87 4.79
C ARG A 73 -30.28 29.85 3.62
N ILE A 74 -29.65 31.02 3.69
CA ILE A 74 -29.65 32.02 2.62
C ILE A 74 -29.03 31.44 1.33
N ARG A 75 -28.01 30.59 1.47
CA ARG A 75 -27.32 29.93 0.32
C ARG A 75 -27.90 28.59 -0.10
N GLY A 76 -28.90 28.07 0.60
CA GLY A 76 -29.48 26.75 0.34
C GLY A 76 -28.56 25.58 0.70
N VAL A 77 -27.45 25.83 1.40
CA VAL A 77 -26.46 24.79 1.77
C VAL A 77 -27.03 23.85 2.84
N ASP A 78 -27.94 24.33 3.67
CA ASP A 78 -28.62 23.55 4.70
C ASP A 78 -29.37 22.33 4.20
N ARG A 79 -29.68 22.29 2.88
CA ARG A 79 -30.38 21.18 2.20
C ARG A 79 -29.47 20.32 1.34
N THR A 80 -28.23 20.75 1.09
CA THR A 80 -27.33 20.12 0.12
C THR A 80 -26.05 19.56 0.76
N VAL A 81 -25.92 19.61 2.09
CA VAL A 81 -24.75 19.05 2.77
C VAL A 81 -24.68 17.54 2.57
N HIS A 82 -23.56 17.09 2.01
CA HIS A 82 -23.32 15.68 1.80
C HIS A 82 -22.70 15.06 3.06
N ALA A 83 -23.14 13.84 3.37
CA ALA A 83 -22.48 13.02 4.39
C ALA A 83 -21.02 12.76 4.01
N GLY A 84 -20.14 12.62 4.99
CA GLY A 84 -18.74 12.32 4.76
C GLY A 84 -17.82 12.87 5.83
N VAL A 85 -16.53 12.65 5.67
CA VAL A 85 -15.48 13.22 6.53
C VAL A 85 -14.94 14.47 5.86
N TYR A 86 -14.97 15.56 6.60
CA TYR A 86 -14.46 16.87 6.19
C TYR A 86 -13.20 17.19 6.98
N GLU A 87 -12.20 17.73 6.32
CA GLU A 87 -11.02 18.28 6.96
C GLU A 87 -11.00 19.78 6.73
N PHE A 88 -11.16 20.53 7.82
CA PHE A 88 -11.19 21.99 7.79
C PHE A 88 -9.79 22.49 8.18
N PRO A 89 -9.10 23.24 7.29
CA PRO A 89 -7.83 23.87 7.63
C PRO A 89 -7.98 24.77 8.86
N ALA A 90 -6.95 24.77 9.68
CA ALA A 90 -6.93 25.65 10.85
C ALA A 90 -7.13 27.12 10.46
N GLY A 91 -7.95 27.83 11.23
CA GLY A 91 -8.26 29.24 10.95
C GLY A 91 -9.19 29.46 9.75
N SER A 92 -9.84 28.41 9.23
CA SER A 92 -10.84 28.55 8.19
C SER A 92 -11.97 29.48 8.64
N SER A 93 -12.31 30.49 7.83
CA SER A 93 -13.48 31.32 8.09
C SER A 93 -14.77 30.49 7.97
N GLU A 94 -15.82 30.86 8.73
CA GLU A 94 -17.14 30.21 8.64
C GLU A 94 -17.70 30.24 7.21
N TRP A 95 -17.31 31.23 6.44
CA TRP A 95 -17.62 31.35 5.03
C TRP A 95 -16.92 30.28 4.14
N THR A 96 -15.65 30.02 4.43
CA THR A 96 -14.87 28.95 3.79
C THR A 96 -15.46 27.59 4.15
N VAL A 97 -15.79 27.38 5.43
CA VAL A 97 -16.42 26.14 5.94
C VAL A 97 -17.74 25.89 5.19
N LEU A 98 -18.58 26.91 5.05
CA LEU A 98 -19.84 26.81 4.33
C LEU A 98 -19.63 26.44 2.85
N GLY A 99 -18.63 27.05 2.20
CA GLY A 99 -18.24 26.72 0.82
C GLY A 99 -17.77 25.27 0.68
N MET A 100 -16.98 24.75 1.64
CA MET A 100 -16.53 23.35 1.63
C MET A 100 -17.69 22.37 1.77
N LEU A 101 -18.67 22.69 2.64
CA LEU A 101 -19.89 21.88 2.80
C LEU A 101 -20.75 21.89 1.53
N ALA A 102 -20.90 23.06 0.91
CA ALA A 102 -21.69 23.22 -0.32
C ALA A 102 -21.13 22.46 -1.52
N HIS A 103 -19.80 22.47 -1.67
CA HIS A 103 -19.12 21.82 -2.79
C HIS A 103 -18.75 20.35 -2.50
N GLY A 104 -19.12 19.82 -1.32
CA GLY A 104 -18.82 18.44 -0.95
C GLY A 104 -17.30 18.12 -0.93
N LYS A 105 -16.45 19.10 -0.62
CA LYS A 105 -15.00 18.88 -0.49
C LYS A 105 -14.73 18.00 0.75
N LYS A 106 -14.92 16.71 0.55
CA LYS A 106 -14.61 15.67 1.54
C LYS A 106 -13.09 15.56 1.71
N ALA A 107 -12.66 15.19 2.90
CA ALA A 107 -11.25 14.89 3.13
C ALA A 107 -10.80 13.79 2.16
N ALA A 108 -9.71 14.03 1.49
CA ALA A 108 -9.07 13.02 0.65
C ALA A 108 -8.16 12.17 1.54
N LEU A 109 -8.44 10.86 1.61
CA LEU A 109 -7.62 9.91 2.33
C LEU A 109 -6.59 9.30 1.40
N ARG A 110 -5.33 9.35 1.79
CA ARG A 110 -4.26 8.65 1.08
C ARG A 110 -4.16 7.21 1.61
N PHE A 111 -4.37 6.25 0.73
CA PHE A 111 -4.31 4.83 1.03
C PHE A 111 -3.30 4.13 0.12
N THR A 112 -2.19 3.67 0.69
CA THR A 112 -1.13 2.98 -0.05
C THR A 112 -1.22 1.49 0.21
N VAL A 113 -1.32 0.71 -0.86
CA VAL A 113 -1.35 -0.76 -0.84
C VAL A 113 -0.05 -1.28 -1.42
N PRO A 114 0.82 -1.90 -0.61
CA PRO A 114 2.04 -2.56 -1.07
C PRO A 114 1.78 -3.72 -2.02
N GLU A 115 2.79 -4.06 -2.80
CA GLU A 115 2.81 -5.24 -3.66
C GLU A 115 2.84 -6.54 -2.84
N GLY A 116 2.36 -7.64 -3.42
CA GLY A 116 2.42 -8.97 -2.81
C GLY A 116 1.45 -9.21 -1.65
N LEU A 117 0.49 -8.31 -1.37
CA LEU A 117 -0.55 -8.53 -0.38
C LEU A 117 -1.68 -9.40 -0.92
N THR A 118 -2.23 -10.24 -0.07
CA THR A 118 -3.48 -10.99 -0.30
C THR A 118 -4.70 -10.13 -0.02
N ILE A 119 -5.88 -10.53 -0.48
CA ILE A 119 -7.17 -9.90 -0.11
C ILE A 119 -7.28 -9.72 1.40
N GLN A 120 -6.89 -10.71 2.19
CA GLN A 120 -6.98 -10.67 3.65
C GLN A 120 -6.07 -9.59 4.25
N GLU A 121 -4.84 -9.46 3.73
CA GLU A 121 -3.88 -8.46 4.19
C GLU A 121 -4.28 -7.05 3.76
N VAL A 122 -4.86 -6.89 2.56
CA VAL A 122 -5.44 -5.61 2.13
C VAL A 122 -6.64 -5.23 2.99
N ALA A 123 -7.50 -6.20 3.35
CA ALA A 123 -8.64 -5.97 4.25
C ALA A 123 -8.19 -5.46 5.63
N ALA A 124 -7.20 -6.10 6.24
CA ALA A 124 -6.62 -5.65 7.52
C ALA A 124 -6.05 -4.23 7.42
N LEU A 125 -5.33 -3.93 6.32
CA LEU A 125 -4.79 -2.59 6.05
C LEU A 125 -5.92 -1.56 5.85
N ALA A 126 -6.99 -1.91 5.14
CA ALA A 126 -8.15 -1.05 4.94
C ALA A 126 -8.89 -0.78 6.26
N THR A 127 -8.96 -1.77 7.15
CA THR A 127 -9.53 -1.59 8.49
C THR A 127 -8.68 -0.61 9.31
N GLU A 128 -7.37 -0.81 9.33
CA GLU A 128 -6.43 0.05 10.08
C GLU A 128 -6.45 1.50 9.59
N ARG A 129 -6.43 1.71 8.27
CA ARG A 129 -6.21 3.03 7.67
C ARG A 129 -7.49 3.78 7.33
N LEU A 130 -8.55 3.08 6.98
CA LEU A 130 -9.80 3.65 6.47
C LEU A 130 -11.00 3.38 7.39
N GLY A 131 -10.87 2.47 8.37
CA GLY A 131 -11.97 2.04 9.23
C GLY A 131 -13.00 1.16 8.52
N ILE A 132 -12.67 0.61 7.35
CA ILE A 132 -13.54 -0.31 6.62
C ILE A 132 -13.50 -1.67 7.34
N PRO A 133 -14.65 -2.26 7.75
CA PRO A 133 -14.67 -3.57 8.40
C PRO A 133 -14.04 -4.66 7.51
N GLU A 134 -13.15 -5.46 8.10
CA GLU A 134 -12.39 -6.50 7.39
C GLU A 134 -13.31 -7.47 6.66
N ASP A 135 -14.35 -7.97 7.34
CA ASP A 135 -15.33 -8.90 6.75
C ASP A 135 -16.06 -8.30 5.56
N SER A 136 -16.37 -7.00 5.60
CA SER A 136 -17.04 -6.30 4.50
C SER A 136 -16.14 -6.21 3.27
N PHE A 137 -14.84 -5.92 3.46
CA PHE A 137 -13.87 -5.88 2.37
C PHE A 137 -13.64 -7.28 1.79
N VAL A 138 -13.43 -8.29 2.66
CA VAL A 138 -13.21 -9.68 2.24
C VAL A 138 -14.41 -10.21 1.48
N ALA A 139 -15.63 -9.94 1.94
CA ALA A 139 -16.86 -10.35 1.26
C ALA A 139 -16.97 -9.73 -0.14
N ALA A 140 -16.69 -8.42 -0.26
CA ALA A 140 -16.69 -7.72 -1.55
C ALA A 140 -15.60 -8.24 -2.49
N ALA A 141 -14.39 -8.47 -1.97
CA ALA A 141 -13.23 -8.89 -2.77
C ALA A 141 -13.30 -10.38 -3.18
N ARG A 142 -14.04 -11.22 -2.44
CA ARG A 142 -14.26 -12.64 -2.77
C ARG A 142 -15.52 -12.90 -3.58
N ASP A 143 -16.28 -11.89 -3.95
CA ASP A 143 -17.43 -12.05 -4.84
C ASP A 143 -16.97 -12.38 -6.26
N GLY A 144 -16.93 -13.68 -6.59
CA GLY A 144 -16.48 -14.16 -7.90
C GLY A 144 -17.40 -13.74 -9.05
N LYS A 145 -18.70 -13.49 -8.81
CA LYS A 145 -19.62 -12.97 -9.82
C LYS A 145 -19.31 -11.53 -10.15
N ALA A 146 -19.16 -10.69 -9.13
CA ALA A 146 -18.77 -9.29 -9.30
C ALA A 146 -17.37 -9.18 -9.94
N ALA A 147 -16.42 -10.01 -9.52
CA ALA A 147 -15.08 -10.05 -10.11
C ALA A 147 -15.11 -10.44 -11.59
N SER A 148 -15.82 -11.51 -11.93
CA SER A 148 -15.93 -11.97 -13.32
C SER A 148 -16.63 -10.93 -14.22
N ALA A 149 -17.66 -10.29 -13.71
CA ALA A 149 -18.38 -9.24 -14.44
C ALA A 149 -17.50 -8.00 -14.70
N LEU A 150 -16.75 -7.54 -13.67
CA LEU A 150 -15.90 -6.35 -13.79
C LEU A 150 -14.66 -6.61 -14.65
N LEU A 151 -14.01 -7.77 -14.46
CA LEU A 151 -12.77 -8.11 -15.14
C LEU A 151 -12.98 -8.65 -16.57
N GLY A 152 -14.23 -8.95 -16.94
CA GLY A 152 -14.57 -9.49 -18.28
C GLY A 152 -14.02 -10.91 -18.52
N MET A 153 -13.76 -11.69 -17.46
CA MET A 153 -13.24 -13.05 -17.51
C MET A 153 -13.67 -13.86 -16.30
N GLN A 154 -13.78 -15.18 -16.44
CA GLN A 154 -14.12 -16.07 -15.31
C GLN A 154 -12.97 -16.13 -14.30
N VAL A 155 -13.24 -15.66 -13.09
CA VAL A 155 -12.29 -15.66 -11.96
C VAL A 155 -12.99 -16.04 -10.66
N PRO A 156 -12.29 -16.68 -9.70
CA PRO A 156 -12.90 -17.05 -8.43
C PRO A 156 -13.11 -15.87 -7.47
N SER A 157 -12.36 -14.79 -7.64
CA SER A 157 -12.38 -13.59 -6.79
C SER A 157 -11.54 -12.48 -7.42
N PHE A 158 -11.42 -11.33 -6.73
CA PHE A 158 -10.48 -10.27 -7.08
C PHE A 158 -9.03 -10.53 -6.64
N GLU A 159 -8.69 -11.71 -6.07
CA GLU A 159 -7.31 -12.02 -5.69
C GLU A 159 -6.37 -11.91 -6.89
N GLY A 160 -5.28 -11.14 -6.72
CA GLY A 160 -4.34 -10.83 -7.79
C GLY A 160 -4.75 -9.69 -8.72
N PHE A 161 -5.99 -9.22 -8.62
CA PHE A 161 -6.55 -8.16 -9.47
C PHE A 161 -6.82 -6.84 -8.72
N LEU A 162 -6.44 -6.77 -7.44
CA LEU A 162 -6.43 -5.54 -6.66
C LEU A 162 -5.08 -4.86 -6.84
N ARG A 163 -4.99 -3.84 -7.71
CA ARG A 163 -3.72 -3.22 -8.06
C ARG A 163 -3.02 -2.62 -6.84
N PRO A 164 -1.74 -2.98 -6.56
CA PRO A 164 -0.92 -2.28 -5.59
C PRO A 164 -0.61 -0.86 -6.09
N GLU A 165 -1.03 0.16 -5.33
CA GLU A 165 -0.88 1.57 -5.70
C GLU A 165 -1.16 2.48 -4.49
N THR A 166 -0.89 3.76 -4.63
CA THR A 166 -1.37 4.78 -3.70
C THR A 166 -2.63 5.44 -4.23
N TYR A 167 -3.73 5.26 -3.52
CA TYR A 167 -5.05 5.76 -3.86
C TYR A 167 -5.36 7.05 -3.12
N ILE A 168 -6.01 7.98 -3.80
CA ILE A 168 -6.62 9.15 -3.18
C ILE A 168 -8.13 8.89 -3.15
N LEU A 169 -8.64 8.63 -1.95
CA LEU A 169 -9.99 8.13 -1.73
C LEU A 169 -10.83 9.18 -1.02
N SER A 170 -12.13 9.16 -1.27
CA SER A 170 -13.09 9.88 -0.44
C SER A 170 -13.19 9.22 0.93
N ALA A 171 -13.35 10.03 1.98
CA ALA A 171 -13.40 9.52 3.36
C ALA A 171 -14.64 8.65 3.67
N ASP A 172 -15.64 8.64 2.79
CA ASP A 172 -16.83 7.79 2.88
C ASP A 172 -16.76 6.57 1.94
N VAL A 173 -15.57 6.25 1.41
CA VAL A 173 -15.36 5.08 0.55
C VAL A 173 -15.83 3.80 1.24
N THR A 174 -16.69 3.04 0.56
CA THR A 174 -17.15 1.74 1.05
C THR A 174 -16.19 0.61 0.65
N ALA A 175 -16.33 -0.56 1.27
CA ALA A 175 -15.58 -1.75 0.90
C ALA A 175 -15.75 -2.10 -0.59
N LYS A 176 -16.97 -2.04 -1.11
CA LYS A 176 -17.26 -2.31 -2.53
C LYS A 176 -16.62 -1.29 -3.46
N ASP A 177 -16.67 0.00 -3.09
CA ASP A 177 -16.04 1.05 -3.87
C ASP A 177 -14.52 0.88 -3.92
N LEU A 178 -13.89 0.56 -2.78
CA LEU A 178 -12.45 0.35 -2.72
C LEU A 178 -12.02 -0.82 -3.59
N VAL A 179 -12.69 -1.97 -3.48
CA VAL A 179 -12.42 -3.14 -4.33
C VAL A 179 -12.58 -2.80 -5.81
N ARG A 180 -13.66 -2.09 -6.17
CA ARG A 180 -13.91 -1.66 -7.56
C ARG A 180 -12.81 -0.73 -8.06
N ILE A 181 -12.45 0.31 -7.29
CA ILE A 181 -11.39 1.27 -7.66
C ILE A 181 -10.05 0.54 -7.89
N MET A 182 -9.69 -0.40 -6.99
CA MET A 182 -8.44 -1.16 -7.11
C MET A 182 -8.45 -2.08 -8.34
N ALA A 183 -9.57 -2.73 -8.64
CA ALA A 183 -9.71 -3.60 -9.80
C ALA A 183 -9.78 -2.80 -11.12
N GLU A 184 -10.47 -1.66 -11.16
CA GLU A 184 -10.44 -0.73 -12.29
C GLU A 184 -9.03 -0.19 -12.54
N GLY A 185 -8.28 0.11 -11.46
CA GLY A 185 -6.87 0.46 -11.54
C GLY A 185 -6.01 -0.62 -12.17
N PHE A 186 -6.29 -1.90 -11.87
CA PHE A 186 -5.65 -3.03 -12.54
C PHE A 186 -5.98 -3.04 -14.05
N LEU A 187 -7.24 -2.96 -14.41
CA LEU A 187 -7.68 -2.94 -15.81
C LEU A 187 -7.07 -1.78 -16.58
N GLY A 188 -7.07 -0.58 -16.00
CA GLY A 188 -6.47 0.62 -16.60
C GLY A 188 -4.96 0.53 -16.79
N SER A 189 -4.26 -0.33 -16.03
CA SER A 189 -2.83 -0.57 -16.17
C SER A 189 -2.49 -1.65 -17.20
N TRP A 190 -3.48 -2.43 -17.65
CA TRP A 190 -3.28 -3.51 -18.60
C TRP A 190 -3.05 -2.96 -20.01
N GLN A 191 -1.97 -3.39 -20.65
CA GLN A 191 -1.61 -2.92 -21.98
C GLN A 191 -2.14 -3.86 -23.08
N PRO A 192 -2.72 -3.35 -24.19
CA PRO A 192 -3.19 -4.21 -25.28
C PRO A 192 -2.10 -5.08 -25.92
N ALA A 193 -0.84 -4.64 -25.85
CA ALA A 193 0.30 -5.43 -26.30
C ALA A 193 0.50 -6.72 -25.50
N TRP A 194 0.07 -6.73 -24.23
CA TRP A 194 0.17 -7.90 -23.38
C TRP A 194 -0.76 -9.02 -23.82
N ASP A 195 -1.95 -8.71 -24.32
CA ASP A 195 -2.87 -9.73 -24.85
C ASP A 195 -2.25 -10.47 -26.04
N ARG A 196 -1.62 -9.74 -27.00
CA ARG A 196 -0.88 -10.38 -28.10
C ARG A 196 0.27 -11.26 -27.61
N ARG A 197 0.90 -10.88 -26.50
CA ARG A 197 1.96 -11.67 -25.88
C ARG A 197 1.42 -12.93 -25.22
N LEU A 198 0.23 -12.89 -24.62
CA LEU A 198 -0.45 -14.07 -24.06
C LEU A 198 -0.71 -15.14 -25.11
N ASP A 199 -1.11 -14.77 -26.33
CA ASP A 199 -1.29 -15.71 -27.43
C ASP A 199 0.00 -16.47 -27.74
N THR A 200 1.15 -15.78 -27.77
CA THR A 200 2.46 -16.37 -27.97
C THR A 200 2.84 -17.33 -26.82
N LEU A 201 2.46 -16.99 -25.60
CA LEU A 201 2.71 -17.80 -24.41
C LEU A 201 1.73 -18.97 -24.26
N LYS A 202 0.63 -18.96 -25.02
CA LYS A 202 -0.51 -19.89 -24.89
C LYS A 202 -1.11 -19.85 -23.47
N MET A 203 -1.28 -18.65 -22.93
CA MET A 203 -1.84 -18.38 -21.61
C MET A 203 -2.98 -17.38 -21.72
N ASN A 204 -3.97 -17.47 -20.81
CA ASN A 204 -4.94 -16.41 -20.59
C ASN A 204 -4.50 -15.44 -19.48
N ARG A 205 -5.24 -14.34 -19.30
CA ARG A 205 -4.92 -13.31 -18.29
C ARG A 205 -4.88 -13.90 -16.87
N LEU A 206 -5.84 -14.77 -16.50
CA LEU A 206 -5.88 -15.41 -15.19
C LEU A 206 -4.61 -16.23 -14.95
N GLN A 207 -4.20 -17.04 -15.91
CA GLN A 207 -2.98 -17.85 -15.82
C GLN A 207 -1.73 -16.99 -15.68
N LEU A 208 -1.63 -15.89 -16.44
CA LEU A 208 -0.51 -14.97 -16.34
C LEU A 208 -0.45 -14.30 -14.96
N VAL A 209 -1.56 -13.75 -14.46
CA VAL A 209 -1.61 -13.09 -13.16
C VAL A 209 -1.33 -14.09 -12.04
N THR A 210 -1.79 -15.34 -12.19
CA THR A 210 -1.47 -16.43 -11.27
C THR A 210 0.04 -16.70 -11.23
N LEU A 211 0.69 -16.83 -12.38
CA LEU A 211 2.14 -17.00 -12.45
C LEU A 211 2.86 -15.78 -11.85
N ALA A 212 2.43 -14.57 -12.22
CA ALA A 212 3.02 -13.33 -11.71
C ALA A 212 2.93 -13.22 -10.19
N SER A 213 1.81 -13.67 -9.58
CA SER A 213 1.65 -13.66 -8.13
C SER A 213 2.58 -14.65 -7.42
N ILE A 214 2.91 -15.78 -8.07
CA ILE A 214 3.91 -16.72 -7.57
C ILE A 214 5.31 -16.10 -7.66
N VAL A 215 5.66 -15.50 -8.80
CA VAL A 215 6.92 -14.79 -9.00
C VAL A 215 7.09 -13.66 -7.98
N GLU A 216 6.01 -12.90 -7.70
CA GLU A 216 6.00 -11.85 -6.68
C GLU A 216 6.35 -12.39 -5.29
N GLY A 217 5.77 -13.52 -4.92
CA GLY A 217 6.01 -14.13 -3.61
C GLY A 217 7.38 -14.77 -3.45
N GLU A 218 8.07 -15.11 -4.55
CA GLU A 218 9.41 -15.72 -4.53
C GLU A 218 10.53 -14.68 -4.67
N ALA A 219 10.34 -13.65 -5.48
CA ALA A 219 11.40 -12.73 -5.83
C ALA A 219 11.85 -11.90 -4.62
N ARG A 220 13.13 -11.97 -4.29
CA ARG A 220 13.78 -11.14 -3.27
C ARG A 220 14.56 -9.98 -3.88
N ALA A 221 15.10 -10.17 -5.07
CA ALA A 221 15.78 -9.15 -5.85
C ALA A 221 15.04 -8.94 -7.17
N ASP A 222 14.86 -7.67 -7.57
CA ASP A 222 14.12 -7.31 -8.78
C ASP A 222 14.68 -7.97 -10.04
N GLN A 223 16.02 -8.07 -10.15
CA GLN A 223 16.71 -8.64 -11.32
C GLN A 223 16.46 -10.14 -11.50
N GLU A 224 15.94 -10.83 -10.48
CA GLU A 224 15.70 -12.29 -10.55
C GLU A 224 14.30 -12.64 -11.04
N ARG A 225 13.35 -11.69 -11.10
CA ARG A 225 11.95 -11.94 -11.46
C ARG A 225 11.82 -12.64 -12.82
N GLU A 226 12.54 -12.16 -13.82
CA GLU A 226 12.50 -12.75 -15.18
C GLU A 226 13.10 -14.17 -15.22
N ILE A 227 14.15 -14.41 -14.42
CA ILE A 227 14.79 -15.74 -14.33
C ILE A 227 13.85 -16.70 -13.58
N ILE A 228 13.24 -16.29 -12.47
CA ILE A 228 12.26 -17.07 -11.69
C ILE A 228 11.05 -17.42 -12.58
N ALA A 229 10.52 -16.43 -13.31
CA ALA A 229 9.45 -16.66 -14.28
C ALA A 229 9.86 -17.68 -15.36
N GLY A 230 11.12 -17.60 -15.84
CA GLY A 230 11.70 -18.57 -16.79
C GLY A 230 11.77 -19.99 -16.22
N VAL A 231 12.16 -20.14 -14.95
CA VAL A 231 12.16 -21.44 -14.26
C VAL A 231 10.76 -22.03 -14.18
N TYR A 232 9.77 -21.25 -13.72
CA TYR A 232 8.39 -21.73 -13.62
C TYR A 232 7.78 -22.05 -14.97
N ARG A 233 8.06 -21.24 -16.00
CA ARG A 233 7.65 -21.56 -17.38
C ARG A 233 8.26 -22.87 -17.88
N ASN A 234 9.53 -23.13 -17.60
CA ASN A 234 10.18 -24.38 -17.96
C ASN A 234 9.52 -25.57 -17.25
N ARG A 235 9.21 -25.46 -15.95
CA ARG A 235 8.51 -26.51 -15.20
C ARG A 235 7.11 -26.77 -15.78
N LEU A 236 6.33 -25.72 -16.06
CA LEU A 236 5.01 -25.86 -16.68
C LEU A 236 5.08 -26.58 -18.03
N ARG A 237 6.07 -26.24 -18.86
CA ARG A 237 6.23 -26.85 -20.19
C ARG A 237 6.50 -28.36 -20.16
N ILE A 238 7.16 -28.85 -19.12
CA ILE A 238 7.48 -30.27 -18.96
C ILE A 238 6.55 -30.99 -17.96
N GLY A 239 5.47 -30.35 -17.49
CA GLY A 239 4.53 -30.93 -16.52
C GLY A 239 5.12 -31.12 -15.11
N MET A 240 6.23 -30.45 -14.79
CA MET A 240 6.85 -30.53 -13.47
C MET A 240 6.07 -29.67 -12.47
N ALA A 241 5.88 -30.19 -11.24
CA ALA A 241 5.25 -29.45 -10.15
C ALA A 241 6.00 -28.13 -9.86
N LEU A 242 5.25 -27.05 -9.63
CA LEU A 242 5.87 -25.75 -9.38
C LEU A 242 6.58 -25.70 -8.03
N GLN A 243 6.05 -26.36 -7.01
CA GLN A 243 6.64 -26.43 -5.65
C GLN A 243 7.01 -25.02 -5.13
N ALA A 244 6.05 -24.13 -5.21
CA ALA A 244 6.21 -22.71 -4.86
C ALA A 244 5.67 -22.45 -3.44
N ASP A 245 6.53 -22.02 -2.53
CA ASP A 245 6.18 -21.72 -1.13
C ASP A 245 5.02 -20.73 -0.99
N PRO A 246 4.92 -19.65 -1.80
CA PRO A 246 3.80 -18.71 -1.73
C PRO A 246 2.43 -19.37 -1.91
N THR A 247 2.35 -20.44 -2.69
CA THR A 247 1.09 -21.17 -2.93
C THR A 247 0.63 -21.93 -1.69
N VAL A 248 1.56 -22.51 -0.94
CA VAL A 248 1.29 -23.18 0.34
C VAL A 248 0.93 -22.18 1.43
N GLN A 249 1.68 -21.07 1.50
CA GLN A 249 1.39 -19.97 2.43
C GLN A 249 -0.02 -19.43 2.23
N TYR A 250 -0.41 -19.20 0.97
CA TYR A 250 -1.77 -18.76 0.61
C TYR A 250 -2.82 -19.81 0.96
N ALA A 251 -2.61 -21.07 0.59
CA ALA A 251 -3.51 -22.17 0.93
C ALA A 251 -3.82 -22.26 2.43
N ILE A 252 -2.78 -22.11 3.26
CA ILE A 252 -2.93 -22.09 4.72
C ILE A 252 -3.67 -20.82 5.18
N SER A 253 -3.40 -19.67 4.56
CA SER A 253 -4.05 -18.40 4.92
C SER A 253 -5.55 -18.41 4.68
N LEU A 254 -6.02 -19.08 3.63
CA LEU A 254 -7.45 -19.26 3.36
C LEU A 254 -8.20 -19.94 4.52
N LYS A 255 -7.53 -20.85 5.24
CA LYS A 255 -8.11 -21.55 6.39
C LYS A 255 -7.90 -20.82 7.71
N ARG A 256 -6.79 -20.10 7.86
CA ARG A 256 -6.35 -19.51 9.14
C ARG A 256 -6.54 -17.99 9.24
N GLY A 257 -6.99 -17.34 8.18
CA GLY A 257 -7.14 -15.88 8.10
C GLY A 257 -5.83 -15.09 8.00
N ARG A 258 -4.66 -15.75 8.10
CA ARG A 258 -3.36 -15.08 7.98
C ARG A 258 -2.32 -15.96 7.33
N ARG A 259 -1.39 -15.35 6.61
CA ARG A 259 -0.26 -16.00 5.95
C ARG A 259 0.80 -16.39 7.00
N LYS A 260 1.43 -17.56 6.80
CA LYS A 260 2.60 -17.98 7.61
C LYS A 260 3.85 -17.32 7.04
N SER A 261 4.68 -16.77 7.92
CA SER A 261 6.00 -16.22 7.51
C SER A 261 7.02 -17.32 7.21
N ARG A 262 6.89 -18.50 7.83
CA ARG A 262 7.78 -19.65 7.65
C ARG A 262 6.96 -20.93 7.51
N LEU A 263 7.28 -21.73 6.49
CA LEU A 263 6.76 -23.07 6.30
C LEU A 263 7.64 -24.11 7.01
N PHE A 264 7.01 -25.16 7.49
CA PHE A 264 7.64 -26.34 8.06
C PHE A 264 7.29 -27.54 7.17
N GLU A 265 8.03 -28.64 7.32
CA GLU A 265 7.88 -29.84 6.49
C GLU A 265 6.43 -30.35 6.41
N LYS A 266 5.70 -30.36 7.52
CA LYS A 266 4.28 -30.71 7.57
C LYS A 266 3.37 -29.80 6.74
N ASP A 267 3.76 -28.56 6.49
CA ASP A 267 2.93 -27.61 5.77
C ASP A 267 2.88 -27.94 4.26
N TYR A 268 3.92 -28.57 3.72
CA TYR A 268 3.96 -28.99 2.32
C TYR A 268 2.96 -30.12 1.99
N GLN A 269 2.43 -30.78 3.03
CA GLN A 269 1.36 -31.81 2.91
C GLN A 269 -0.04 -31.22 3.11
N PHE A 270 -0.17 -29.89 3.22
CA PHE A 270 -1.46 -29.23 3.40
C PHE A 270 -2.34 -29.45 2.15
N ASN A 271 -3.45 -30.21 2.32
CA ASN A 271 -4.35 -30.53 1.22
C ASN A 271 -5.14 -29.28 0.79
N SER A 272 -4.83 -28.79 -0.38
CA SER A 272 -5.48 -27.62 -1.01
C SER A 272 -5.20 -27.63 -2.51
N PRO A 273 -6.14 -27.24 -3.37
CA PRO A 273 -5.88 -27.07 -4.80
C PRO A 273 -4.83 -26.00 -5.12
N TYR A 274 -4.56 -25.10 -4.16
CA TYR A 274 -3.49 -24.11 -4.29
C TYR A 274 -2.10 -24.69 -3.98
N ASN A 275 -1.98 -25.84 -3.32
CA ASN A 275 -0.68 -26.41 -2.98
C ASN A 275 0.01 -27.01 -4.21
N THR A 276 0.95 -26.29 -4.80
CA THR A 276 1.70 -26.70 -5.99
C THR A 276 2.81 -27.74 -5.71
N TYR A 277 2.96 -28.19 -4.48
CA TYR A 277 3.75 -29.39 -4.14
C TYR A 277 2.95 -30.68 -4.39
N LEU A 278 1.62 -30.63 -4.24
CA LEU A 278 0.72 -31.76 -4.40
C LEU A 278 0.00 -31.74 -5.74
N ASN A 279 -0.21 -30.58 -6.34
CA ASN A 279 -0.95 -30.40 -7.58
C ASN A 279 -0.02 -29.80 -8.66
N PRO A 280 0.32 -30.54 -9.71
CA PRO A 280 1.08 -30.02 -10.84
C PRO A 280 0.33 -28.92 -11.60
N GLY A 281 1.07 -28.00 -12.21
CA GLY A 281 0.50 -26.89 -12.97
C GLY A 281 0.28 -25.65 -12.12
N LEU A 282 -0.44 -24.66 -12.69
CA LEU A 282 -0.82 -23.46 -11.98
C LEU A 282 -1.97 -23.75 -11.00
N PRO A 283 -2.00 -23.09 -9.84
CA PRO A 283 -3.14 -23.16 -8.94
C PRO A 283 -4.39 -22.51 -9.56
N PRO A 284 -5.58 -22.66 -8.93
CA PRO A 284 -6.85 -22.14 -9.50
C PRO A 284 -6.90 -20.65 -9.74
N GLY A 285 -6.04 -19.87 -9.08
CA GLY A 285 -5.96 -18.42 -9.21
C GLY A 285 -4.72 -17.84 -8.52
N PRO A 286 -4.58 -16.50 -8.56
CA PRO A 286 -3.48 -15.80 -7.93
C PRO A 286 -3.42 -16.02 -6.41
N VAL A 287 -2.25 -15.84 -5.82
CA VAL A 287 -1.96 -16.05 -4.40
C VAL A 287 -1.61 -14.76 -3.64
N ASN A 288 -1.54 -13.66 -4.36
CA ASN A 288 -1.36 -12.29 -3.87
C ASN A 288 -1.56 -11.31 -5.05
N SER A 289 -1.52 -10.00 -4.76
CA SER A 289 -1.56 -8.94 -5.76
C SER A 289 -0.15 -8.65 -6.29
N PRO A 290 0.18 -9.09 -7.52
CA PRO A 290 1.52 -8.91 -8.06
C PRO A 290 1.80 -7.46 -8.45
N SER A 291 3.06 -7.06 -8.37
CA SER A 291 3.57 -5.83 -8.96
C SER A 291 3.50 -5.87 -10.49
N ARG A 292 3.52 -4.68 -11.10
CA ARG A 292 3.67 -4.54 -12.55
C ARG A 292 4.93 -5.27 -13.05
N ARG A 293 6.04 -5.20 -12.29
CA ARG A 293 7.31 -5.86 -12.64
C ARG A 293 7.16 -7.37 -12.70
N SER A 294 6.44 -8.00 -11.77
CA SER A 294 6.19 -9.43 -11.80
C SER A 294 5.27 -9.86 -12.95
N ILE A 295 4.29 -9.01 -13.33
CA ILE A 295 3.47 -9.23 -14.52
C ILE A 295 4.35 -9.17 -15.78
N GLU A 296 5.18 -8.14 -15.93
CA GLU A 296 6.08 -7.98 -17.07
C GLU A 296 7.12 -9.11 -17.15
N ALA A 297 7.72 -9.50 -16.01
CA ALA A 297 8.63 -10.63 -15.93
C ALA A 297 7.98 -11.97 -16.36
N SER A 298 6.70 -12.14 -16.03
CA SER A 298 5.93 -13.33 -16.43
C SER A 298 5.54 -13.31 -17.91
N LEU A 299 5.33 -12.13 -18.49
CA LEU A 299 5.11 -11.94 -19.94
C LEU A 299 6.38 -12.14 -20.75
N TYR A 300 7.52 -11.68 -20.21
CA TYR A 300 8.82 -11.69 -20.88
C TYR A 300 9.86 -12.42 -20.03
N PRO A 301 9.62 -13.73 -19.72
CA PRO A 301 10.54 -14.49 -18.90
C PRO A 301 11.88 -14.64 -19.60
N ALA A 302 12.97 -14.68 -18.81
CA ALA A 302 14.31 -14.92 -19.33
C ALA A 302 14.38 -16.28 -20.04
N ASP A 303 15.07 -16.34 -21.17
CA ASP A 303 15.34 -17.58 -21.89
C ASP A 303 16.48 -18.35 -21.22
N VAL A 304 16.12 -19.09 -20.19
CA VAL A 304 17.03 -19.88 -19.34
C VAL A 304 16.66 -21.35 -19.38
N ARG A 305 17.64 -22.21 -19.05
CA ARG A 305 17.43 -23.67 -18.95
C ARG A 305 17.34 -24.16 -17.51
N TYR A 306 17.14 -23.26 -16.55
CA TYR A 306 17.04 -23.61 -15.14
C TYR A 306 15.69 -24.25 -14.82
N LEU A 307 15.72 -25.22 -13.91
CA LEU A 307 14.53 -25.89 -13.35
C LEU A 307 14.45 -25.74 -11.83
N TYR A 308 15.53 -25.34 -11.17
CA TYR A 308 15.63 -25.24 -9.71
C TYR A 308 16.28 -23.93 -9.32
N PHE A 309 15.91 -23.46 -8.16
CA PHE A 309 16.60 -22.36 -7.46
C PHE A 309 16.52 -22.55 -5.95
N VAL A 310 17.43 -21.95 -5.21
CA VAL A 310 17.46 -21.92 -3.75
C VAL A 310 18.00 -20.57 -3.30
N ALA A 311 17.41 -19.99 -2.24
CA ALA A 311 17.86 -18.73 -1.69
C ALA A 311 19.25 -18.88 -1.03
N GLY A 312 20.19 -18.05 -1.47
CA GLY A 312 21.52 -17.93 -0.88
C GLY A 312 21.52 -17.08 0.41
N PRO A 313 22.64 -17.07 1.13
CA PRO A 313 22.77 -16.29 2.37
C PRO A 313 22.81 -14.76 2.13
N ASP A 314 23.16 -14.34 0.94
CA ASP A 314 23.18 -12.94 0.47
C ASP A 314 21.81 -12.41 0.01
N GLY A 315 20.76 -13.23 0.15
CA GLY A 315 19.39 -12.89 -0.29
C GLY A 315 19.15 -13.11 -1.79
N ARG A 316 20.15 -13.54 -2.58
CA ARG A 316 20.00 -13.87 -3.99
C ARG A 316 19.75 -15.36 -4.17
N HIS A 317 19.18 -15.73 -5.33
CA HIS A 317 18.95 -17.12 -5.65
C HIS A 317 20.12 -17.73 -6.43
N ILE A 318 20.44 -19.00 -6.12
CA ILE A 318 21.33 -19.85 -6.90
C ILE A 318 20.46 -20.71 -7.80
N PHE A 319 20.56 -20.52 -9.10
CA PHE A 319 19.80 -21.24 -10.11
C PHE A 319 20.55 -22.48 -10.60
N SER A 320 19.83 -23.57 -10.86
CA SER A 320 20.39 -24.85 -11.28
C SER A 320 19.56 -25.48 -12.39
N ARG A 321 20.21 -26.21 -13.31
CA ARG A 321 19.56 -26.91 -14.40
C ARG A 321 19.10 -28.31 -13.99
N THR A 322 19.88 -28.97 -13.14
CA THR A 322 19.64 -30.35 -12.69
C THR A 322 19.40 -30.42 -11.20
N TYR A 323 18.70 -31.45 -10.75
CA TYR A 323 18.48 -31.71 -9.34
C TYR A 323 19.80 -31.94 -8.57
N SER A 324 20.79 -32.59 -9.19
CA SER A 324 22.10 -32.78 -8.59
C SER A 324 22.84 -31.46 -8.34
N GLU A 325 22.77 -30.51 -9.29
CA GLU A 325 23.33 -29.17 -9.10
C GLU A 325 22.62 -28.44 -7.95
N HIS A 326 21.30 -28.54 -7.90
CA HIS A 326 20.49 -27.94 -6.85
C HIS A 326 20.86 -28.49 -5.47
N LEU A 327 20.98 -29.81 -5.30
CA LEU A 327 21.40 -30.42 -4.04
C LEU A 327 22.80 -29.93 -3.61
N ARG A 328 23.75 -29.83 -4.55
CA ARG A 328 25.08 -29.27 -4.25
C ARG A 328 25.02 -27.82 -3.75
N ALA A 329 24.14 -27.00 -4.36
CA ALA A 329 23.91 -25.63 -3.91
C ALA A 329 23.31 -25.58 -2.50
N VAL A 330 22.27 -26.38 -2.22
CA VAL A 330 21.66 -26.50 -0.89
C VAL A 330 22.69 -26.94 0.18
N HIS A 331 23.50 -27.95 -0.10
CA HIS A 331 24.54 -28.41 0.82
C HIS A 331 25.63 -27.34 1.09
N ARG A 332 26.00 -26.56 0.06
CA ARG A 332 26.95 -25.45 0.21
C ARG A 332 26.39 -24.37 1.14
N ILE A 333 25.13 -23.95 0.92
CA ILE A 333 24.45 -22.95 1.74
C ILE A 333 24.36 -23.41 3.19
N ARG A 334 23.93 -24.65 3.45
CA ARG A 334 23.83 -25.21 4.82
C ARG A 334 25.18 -25.21 5.54
N ARG A 335 26.27 -25.56 4.87
CA ARG A 335 27.62 -25.51 5.44
C ARG A 335 28.04 -24.09 5.81
N GLN A 336 27.75 -23.12 4.95
CA GLN A 336 28.07 -21.71 5.23
C GLN A 336 27.28 -21.17 6.43
N GLN A 337 26.01 -21.56 6.59
CA GLN A 337 25.18 -21.17 7.74
C GLN A 337 25.62 -21.82 9.06
N GLN A 338 26.18 -23.03 9.00
CA GLN A 338 26.69 -23.73 10.18
C GLN A 338 28.09 -23.26 10.61
N GLY A 339 28.89 -22.73 9.70
CA GLY A 339 30.25 -22.23 9.95
C GLY A 339 30.32 -20.73 10.27
N ALA A 340 29.23 -20.01 10.23
CA ALA A 340 29.18 -18.60 10.63
C ALA A 340 29.18 -18.51 12.18
N PRO A 341 30.11 -17.79 12.83
CA PRO A 341 30.07 -17.57 14.25
C PRO A 341 28.76 -16.85 14.64
N LYS A 342 28.12 -17.30 15.73
CA LYS A 342 26.88 -16.70 16.29
C LYS A 342 27.18 -15.33 16.89
#